data_ac76c320f2534dfa5e60c9d4bb61054b
#
_entry.id   ac76c320f2534dfa5e60c9d4bb61054b
#
_cell.length_a   1.000
_cell.length_b   1.000
_cell.length_c   1.000
_cell.angle_alpha   90.00
_cell.angle_beta   90.00
_cell.angle_gamma   90.00
#
_symmetry.space_group_name_H-M   'P 1'
#
loop_
_entity.id
_entity.type
_entity.pdbx_description
1 polymer ?
#
loop_
_entity_poly.entity_id
_entity_poly.type
_entity_poly.pdbx_seq_one_letter_code
_entity_poly.pdbx_strand_id
1 'polypeptide(L)'
;MYQKIKEYFEVHKQEMLDDIMAVIRIPSVNGPEKPGMPFGEENAKVLAFAASLAKELGLKAEVLENKVAVIDLNEQSAELDILAHLDVVPAGDGWTVTEPFVPVIRDGRLYGRGSSDDKGPAIAALYAMKAVKDLGITLTKNARLILGADEETACRDTEYYYSKFAEAPCSFSPDAEYPLINIEKGGLYTKYSAQWKEETALPRLISLSGGTAGNVVPNRAEAVVEGLSGEIIRDICRKTENETGIHFTVEPVLPGVSANQGERWFIRATGTSTHASTPWEGNNAVTGLIKAAASLPLSDSAGFRTLNGLAEIFPHNDYYGVAAGVAQKDEISGVLTLGTNMVDYQVTGLMGKIDSRAPLCASKENMLDVLRARLDAEGIQMDPESRMTPPHHVPEDKPFVQTLLSCYEQVMGE
;
A
#
# COMPACT_ATOMS: atom_id res chain seq x y z
N MET A 1 -29.39 -26.00 8.43
CA MET A 1 -28.09 -25.98 7.73
C MET A 1 -27.03 -25.34 8.61
N TYR A 2 -27.21 -24.11 9.02
CA TYR A 2 -26.25 -23.32 9.85
C TYR A 2 -25.74 -24.10 11.08
N GLN A 3 -26.61 -24.72 11.88
CA GLN A 3 -26.19 -25.49 13.06
C GLN A 3 -25.23 -26.64 12.72
N LYS A 4 -25.47 -27.35 11.60
CA LYS A 4 -24.57 -28.43 11.14
C LYS A 4 -23.18 -27.88 10.72
N ILE A 5 -23.16 -26.72 10.08
CA ILE A 5 -21.91 -26.06 9.70
C ILE A 5 -21.13 -25.61 10.95
N LYS A 6 -21.82 -25.03 11.94
CA LYS A 6 -21.22 -24.65 13.21
C LYS A 6 -20.61 -25.85 13.95
N GLU A 7 -21.35 -26.93 14.06
CA GLU A 7 -20.87 -28.18 14.68
C GLU A 7 -19.68 -28.77 13.92
N TYR A 8 -19.68 -28.68 12.58
CA TYR A 8 -18.57 -29.11 11.75
C TYR A 8 -17.29 -28.33 12.08
N PHE A 9 -17.36 -26.99 12.16
CA PHE A 9 -16.20 -26.17 12.49
C PHE A 9 -15.70 -26.36 13.92
N GLU A 10 -16.59 -26.64 14.89
CA GLU A 10 -16.15 -26.96 16.25
C GLU A 10 -15.34 -28.26 16.28
N VAL A 11 -15.71 -29.26 15.47
CA VAL A 11 -14.99 -30.54 15.36
C VAL A 11 -13.65 -30.36 14.65
N HIS A 12 -13.59 -29.58 13.57
CA HIS A 12 -12.40 -29.41 12.73
C HIS A 12 -11.54 -28.18 13.08
N LYS A 13 -11.89 -27.49 14.15
CA LYS A 13 -11.20 -26.26 14.56
C LYS A 13 -9.70 -26.43 14.74
N GLN A 14 -9.28 -27.49 15.41
CA GLN A 14 -7.84 -27.71 15.68
C GLN A 14 -7.10 -28.06 14.39
N GLU A 15 -7.66 -28.91 13.54
CA GLU A 15 -7.10 -29.24 12.23
C GLU A 15 -6.90 -27.98 11.38
N MET A 16 -7.92 -27.13 11.29
CA MET A 16 -7.84 -25.84 10.56
C MET A 16 -6.77 -24.91 11.15
N LEU A 17 -6.66 -24.80 12.48
CA LEU A 17 -5.63 -23.98 13.13
C LEU A 17 -4.23 -24.52 12.88
N ASP A 18 -4.04 -25.83 12.88
CA ASP A 18 -2.76 -26.46 12.58
C ASP A 18 -2.31 -26.19 11.14
N ASP A 19 -3.24 -26.21 10.18
CA ASP A 19 -2.99 -25.88 8.77
C ASP A 19 -2.72 -24.39 8.56
N ILE A 20 -3.45 -23.49 9.25
CA ILE A 20 -3.12 -22.06 9.27
C ILE A 20 -1.71 -21.85 9.81
N MET A 21 -1.34 -22.48 10.89
CA MET A 21 0.02 -22.38 11.43
C MET A 21 1.06 -22.97 10.47
N ALA A 22 0.73 -24.03 9.73
CA ALA A 22 1.63 -24.61 8.74
C ALA A 22 1.92 -23.64 7.58
N VAL A 23 0.89 -23.00 7.03
CA VAL A 23 1.09 -22.03 5.94
C VAL A 23 1.79 -20.75 6.40
N ILE A 24 1.60 -20.31 7.65
CA ILE A 24 2.32 -19.15 8.23
C ILE A 24 3.83 -19.42 8.30
N ARG A 25 4.28 -20.66 8.54
CA ARG A 25 5.72 -21.00 8.61
C ARG A 25 6.46 -20.82 7.28
N ILE A 26 5.76 -20.65 6.16
CA ILE A 26 6.38 -20.37 4.86
C ILE A 26 6.52 -18.84 4.73
N PRO A 27 7.74 -18.28 4.67
CA PRO A 27 7.97 -16.83 4.66
C PRO A 27 7.78 -16.24 3.25
N SER A 28 6.56 -16.28 2.75
CA SER A 28 6.18 -15.90 1.38
C SER A 28 6.17 -14.39 1.13
N VAL A 29 7.24 -13.72 1.53
CA VAL A 29 7.52 -12.34 1.11
C VAL A 29 7.94 -12.36 -0.36
N ASN A 30 7.45 -11.40 -1.15
CA ASN A 30 7.85 -11.27 -2.55
C ASN A 30 9.37 -11.13 -2.69
N GLY A 31 9.95 -11.95 -3.52
CA GLY A 31 11.38 -12.06 -3.72
C GLY A 31 11.80 -11.90 -5.19
N PRO A 32 13.11 -11.91 -5.47
CA PRO A 32 13.60 -11.81 -6.84
C PRO A 32 13.02 -12.89 -7.75
N GLU A 33 12.62 -12.49 -8.94
CA GLU A 33 12.16 -13.41 -9.98
C GLU A 33 13.25 -14.44 -10.31
N LYS A 34 12.82 -15.71 -10.40
CA LYS A 34 13.63 -16.85 -10.85
C LYS A 34 12.90 -17.58 -12.00
N PRO A 35 13.61 -18.37 -12.82
CA PRO A 35 12.96 -19.15 -13.87
C PRO A 35 11.80 -19.99 -13.34
N GLY A 36 10.59 -19.73 -13.83
CA GLY A 36 9.36 -20.39 -13.40
C GLY A 36 8.83 -19.98 -12.02
N MET A 37 9.42 -18.99 -11.36
CA MET A 37 9.02 -18.47 -10.04
C MET A 37 8.99 -16.94 -10.09
N PRO A 38 7.95 -16.35 -10.70
CA PRO A 38 7.90 -14.91 -10.98
C PRO A 38 7.89 -14.02 -9.72
N PHE A 39 7.40 -14.53 -8.60
CA PHE A 39 7.31 -13.81 -7.33
C PHE A 39 8.30 -14.32 -6.26
N GLY A 40 9.27 -15.12 -6.68
CA GLY A 40 10.29 -15.71 -5.80
C GLY A 40 9.96 -17.14 -5.37
N GLU A 41 10.93 -17.76 -4.72
CA GLU A 41 10.90 -19.19 -4.37
C GLU A 41 9.88 -19.49 -3.26
N GLU A 42 9.79 -18.63 -2.26
CA GLU A 42 8.90 -18.85 -1.12
C GLU A 42 7.41 -18.70 -1.53
N ASN A 43 7.11 -17.84 -2.51
CA ASN A 43 5.78 -17.72 -3.06
C ASN A 43 5.39 -18.95 -3.90
N ALA A 44 6.31 -19.51 -4.67
CA ALA A 44 6.06 -20.78 -5.35
C ALA A 44 5.84 -21.94 -4.35
N LYS A 45 6.57 -21.96 -3.24
CA LYS A 45 6.39 -22.97 -2.17
C LYS A 45 5.04 -22.86 -1.49
N VAL A 46 4.57 -21.65 -1.15
CA VAL A 46 3.29 -21.48 -0.47
C VAL A 46 2.11 -21.84 -1.35
N LEU A 47 2.15 -21.52 -2.64
CA LEU A 47 1.15 -21.95 -3.62
C LEU A 47 1.10 -23.48 -3.76
N ALA A 48 2.26 -24.13 -3.87
CA ALA A 48 2.35 -25.60 -3.93
C ALA A 48 1.84 -26.25 -2.64
N PHE A 49 2.15 -25.68 -1.48
CA PHE A 49 1.64 -26.14 -0.18
C PHE A 49 0.11 -26.07 -0.14
N ALA A 50 -0.49 -24.93 -0.47
CA ALA A 50 -1.93 -24.75 -0.45
C ALA A 50 -2.66 -25.70 -1.42
N ALA A 51 -2.12 -25.90 -2.63
CA ALA A 51 -2.66 -26.85 -3.59
C ALA A 51 -2.55 -28.32 -3.12
N SER A 52 -1.47 -28.68 -2.40
CA SER A 52 -1.32 -30.02 -1.79
C SER A 52 -2.33 -30.21 -0.68
N LEU A 53 -2.43 -29.26 0.24
CA LEU A 53 -3.41 -29.27 1.31
C LEU A 53 -4.86 -29.42 0.78
N ALA A 54 -5.24 -28.64 -0.23
CA ALA A 54 -6.55 -28.74 -0.85
C ALA A 54 -6.84 -30.15 -1.39
N LYS A 55 -5.84 -30.79 -2.01
CA LYS A 55 -5.97 -32.19 -2.49
C LYS A 55 -6.11 -33.19 -1.34
N GLU A 56 -5.36 -33.01 -0.26
CA GLU A 56 -5.48 -33.85 0.96
C GLU A 56 -6.86 -33.71 1.60
N LEU A 57 -7.44 -32.51 1.56
CA LEU A 57 -8.82 -32.22 1.97
C LEU A 57 -9.86 -32.69 0.93
N GLY A 58 -9.40 -33.36 -0.14
CA GLY A 58 -10.23 -33.99 -1.16
C GLY A 58 -10.81 -33.03 -2.18
N LEU A 59 -10.32 -31.81 -2.31
CA LEU A 59 -10.72 -30.84 -3.32
C LEU A 59 -9.82 -30.95 -4.57
N LYS A 60 -10.31 -30.44 -5.71
CA LYS A 60 -9.50 -30.33 -6.91
C LYS A 60 -8.67 -29.06 -6.84
N ALA A 61 -7.35 -29.15 -7.06
CA ALA A 61 -6.48 -28.00 -7.01
C ALA A 61 -5.38 -28.09 -8.06
N GLU A 62 -5.02 -26.93 -8.62
CA GLU A 62 -3.88 -26.78 -9.54
C GLU A 62 -3.13 -25.48 -9.26
N VAL A 63 -1.84 -25.44 -9.63
CA VAL A 63 -1.01 -24.23 -9.57
C VAL A 63 -0.72 -23.81 -10.99
N LEU A 64 -1.05 -22.55 -11.32
CA LEU A 64 -0.89 -21.98 -12.65
C LEU A 64 0.38 -21.11 -12.70
N GLU A 65 1.42 -21.57 -13.39
CA GLU A 65 2.69 -20.87 -13.62
C GLU A 65 3.36 -20.31 -12.34
N ASN A 66 3.13 -20.92 -11.18
CA ASN A 66 3.58 -20.42 -9.86
C ASN A 66 3.16 -18.95 -9.58
N LYS A 67 2.02 -18.55 -10.10
CA LYS A 67 1.39 -17.25 -9.88
C LYS A 67 0.14 -17.34 -9.01
N VAL A 68 -0.68 -18.37 -9.27
CA VAL A 68 -1.98 -18.57 -8.63
C VAL A 68 -2.20 -20.06 -8.36
N ALA A 69 -2.77 -20.40 -7.20
CA ALA A 69 -3.36 -21.71 -6.97
C ALA A 69 -4.89 -21.59 -7.07
N VAL A 70 -5.50 -22.48 -7.85
CA VAL A 70 -6.96 -22.52 -8.08
C VAL A 70 -7.51 -23.79 -7.48
N ILE A 71 -8.53 -23.66 -6.64
CA ILE A 71 -9.20 -24.78 -5.97
C ILE A 71 -10.68 -24.76 -6.32
N ASP A 72 -11.16 -25.87 -6.87
CA ASP A 72 -12.56 -26.04 -7.26
C ASP A 72 -13.31 -26.96 -6.27
N LEU A 73 -14.49 -26.55 -5.88
CA LEU A 73 -15.39 -27.37 -5.05
C LEU A 73 -15.98 -28.54 -5.85
N ASN A 74 -16.34 -28.32 -7.12
CA ASN A 74 -16.89 -29.31 -8.04
C ASN A 74 -16.56 -28.97 -9.50
N GLU A 75 -17.10 -29.73 -10.45
CA GLU A 75 -16.82 -29.57 -11.89
C GLU A 75 -17.89 -28.76 -12.66
N GLN A 76 -18.82 -28.13 -11.94
CA GLN A 76 -19.84 -27.29 -12.58
C GLN A 76 -19.26 -25.93 -12.98
N SER A 77 -20.02 -25.15 -13.74
CA SER A 77 -19.65 -23.77 -14.05
C SER A 77 -19.55 -22.93 -12.78
N ALA A 78 -18.51 -22.10 -12.68
CA ALA A 78 -18.31 -21.23 -11.53
C ALA A 78 -19.42 -20.17 -11.42
N GLU A 79 -19.91 -19.98 -10.22
CA GLU A 79 -20.86 -18.93 -9.81
C GLU A 79 -20.23 -17.99 -8.80
N LEU A 80 -19.27 -18.50 -8.03
CA LEU A 80 -18.61 -17.77 -6.96
C LEU A 80 -17.10 -17.93 -7.09
N ASP A 81 -16.39 -16.78 -7.13
CA ASP A 81 -14.94 -16.70 -6.91
C ASP A 81 -14.68 -16.17 -5.50
N ILE A 82 -13.85 -16.87 -4.75
CA ILE A 82 -13.31 -16.42 -3.47
C ILE A 82 -11.86 -16.05 -3.73
N LEU A 83 -11.52 -14.77 -3.56
CA LEU A 83 -10.18 -14.24 -3.81
C LEU A 83 -9.44 -14.10 -2.49
N ALA A 84 -8.28 -14.73 -2.38
CA ALA A 84 -7.41 -14.62 -1.22
C ALA A 84 -5.95 -14.64 -1.67
N HIS A 85 -5.02 -14.24 -0.80
CA HIS A 85 -3.61 -14.26 -1.14
C HIS A 85 -2.75 -14.97 -0.09
N LEU A 86 -1.59 -15.42 -0.51
CA LEU A 86 -0.65 -16.16 0.33
C LEU A 86 0.71 -15.48 0.47
N ASP A 87 0.98 -14.44 -0.32
CA ASP A 87 2.12 -13.57 -0.08
C ASP A 87 1.89 -12.69 1.14
N VAL A 88 2.94 -12.11 1.65
CA VAL A 88 2.90 -11.27 2.84
C VAL A 88 3.92 -10.14 2.70
N VAL A 89 3.64 -9.00 3.33
CA VAL A 89 4.62 -7.91 3.46
C VAL A 89 5.85 -8.36 4.25
N PRO A 90 7.01 -7.69 4.10
CA PRO A 90 8.18 -7.91 4.94
C PRO A 90 7.81 -7.88 6.43
N ALA A 91 8.44 -8.76 7.19
CA ALA A 91 8.09 -8.96 8.60
C ALA A 91 8.20 -7.69 9.47
N GLY A 92 9.16 -6.79 9.16
CA GLY A 92 9.45 -5.61 9.96
C GLY A 92 10.05 -5.98 11.33
N ASP A 93 10.17 -4.96 12.18
CA ASP A 93 10.71 -5.07 13.54
C ASP A 93 9.59 -5.03 14.59
N GLY A 94 9.94 -5.24 15.86
CA GLY A 94 9.03 -5.04 17.00
C GLY A 94 8.18 -6.25 17.37
N TRP A 95 8.50 -7.44 16.90
CA TRP A 95 7.83 -8.67 17.30
C TRP A 95 8.16 -9.02 18.77
N THR A 96 7.12 -9.06 19.63
CA THR A 96 7.29 -9.25 21.08
C THR A 96 6.66 -10.52 21.61
N VAL A 97 5.74 -11.16 20.88
CA VAL A 97 5.04 -12.37 21.31
C VAL A 97 5.70 -13.62 20.72
N THR A 98 6.11 -13.56 19.45
CA THR A 98 6.77 -14.63 18.72
C THR A 98 7.57 -14.03 17.56
N GLU A 99 8.40 -14.84 16.90
CA GLU A 99 9.03 -14.47 15.62
C GLU A 99 7.99 -14.49 14.48
N PRO A 100 8.17 -13.69 13.42
CA PRO A 100 7.17 -13.51 12.36
C PRO A 100 6.58 -14.79 11.77
N PHE A 101 7.42 -15.78 11.49
CA PHE A 101 7.04 -17.04 10.84
C PHE A 101 7.08 -18.25 11.78
N VAL A 102 7.04 -17.99 13.08
CA VAL A 102 6.90 -18.99 14.14
C VAL A 102 5.52 -18.81 14.80
N PRO A 103 4.43 -19.33 14.19
CA PRO A 103 3.08 -19.08 14.69
C PRO A 103 2.88 -19.68 16.08
N VAL A 104 2.19 -18.95 16.94
CA VAL A 104 1.84 -19.37 18.30
C VAL A 104 0.44 -18.95 18.67
N ILE A 105 -0.28 -19.82 19.38
CA ILE A 105 -1.58 -19.48 20.00
C ILE A 105 -1.29 -19.09 21.45
N ARG A 106 -1.68 -17.87 21.81
CA ARG A 106 -1.54 -17.34 23.15
C ARG A 106 -2.77 -16.53 23.53
N ASP A 107 -3.34 -16.79 24.69
CA ASP A 107 -4.54 -16.10 25.20
C ASP A 107 -5.72 -16.09 24.20
N GLY A 108 -5.92 -17.21 23.50
CA GLY A 108 -6.98 -17.39 22.53
C GLY A 108 -6.77 -16.66 21.19
N ARG A 109 -5.58 -16.12 20.94
CA ARG A 109 -5.20 -15.42 19.70
C ARG A 109 -4.06 -16.15 19.01
N LEU A 110 -4.13 -16.23 17.68
CA LEU A 110 -3.05 -16.73 16.84
C LEU A 110 -2.17 -15.56 16.40
N TYR A 111 -0.87 -15.65 16.71
CA TYR A 111 0.14 -14.67 16.33
C TYR A 111 1.07 -15.25 15.26
N GLY A 112 1.37 -14.47 14.24
CA GLY A 112 2.27 -14.80 13.13
C GLY A 112 2.00 -13.90 11.94
N ARG A 113 3.00 -13.64 11.08
CA ARG A 113 2.81 -12.88 9.85
C ARG A 113 1.89 -13.64 8.89
N GLY A 114 0.80 -13.02 8.44
CA GLY A 114 -0.21 -13.65 7.61
C GLY A 114 -1.35 -14.33 8.40
N SER A 115 -1.39 -14.25 9.74
CA SER A 115 -2.48 -14.84 10.53
C SER A 115 -3.83 -14.17 10.30
N SER A 116 -3.84 -12.88 9.97
CA SER A 116 -5.02 -12.08 9.65
C SER A 116 -5.06 -11.71 8.17
N ASP A 117 -3.93 -11.36 7.59
CA ASP A 117 -3.75 -10.84 6.25
C ASP A 117 -2.71 -11.71 5.52
N ASP A 118 -3.10 -12.62 4.60
CA ASP A 118 -4.44 -13.16 4.38
C ASP A 118 -4.45 -14.70 4.49
N LYS A 119 -3.30 -15.33 4.92
CA LYS A 119 -3.15 -16.79 5.01
C LYS A 119 -4.21 -17.44 5.91
N GLY A 120 -4.56 -16.79 7.03
CA GLY A 120 -5.59 -17.28 7.94
C GLY A 120 -6.96 -17.34 7.27
N PRO A 121 -7.50 -16.23 6.74
CA PRO A 121 -8.75 -16.21 5.99
C PRO A 121 -8.73 -17.12 4.76
N ALA A 122 -7.62 -17.20 4.02
CA ALA A 122 -7.46 -18.10 2.87
C ALA A 122 -7.70 -19.59 3.26
N ILE A 123 -7.08 -20.06 4.34
CA ILE A 123 -7.27 -21.40 4.83
C ILE A 123 -8.69 -21.59 5.42
N ALA A 124 -9.25 -20.58 6.08
CA ALA A 124 -10.63 -20.62 6.55
C ALA A 124 -11.62 -20.79 5.37
N ALA A 125 -11.40 -20.08 4.25
CA ALA A 125 -12.19 -20.26 3.03
C ALA A 125 -12.05 -21.68 2.44
N LEU A 126 -10.83 -22.25 2.45
CA LEU A 126 -10.58 -23.62 2.05
C LEU A 126 -11.39 -24.62 2.91
N TYR A 127 -11.40 -24.42 4.23
CA TYR A 127 -12.20 -25.26 5.15
C TYR A 127 -13.71 -25.04 4.99
N ALA A 128 -14.17 -23.85 4.57
CA ALA A 128 -15.56 -23.65 4.20
C ALA A 128 -15.97 -24.52 2.99
N MET A 129 -15.11 -24.61 1.97
CA MET A 129 -15.34 -25.50 0.82
C MET A 129 -15.30 -26.97 1.25
N LYS A 130 -14.36 -27.38 2.10
CA LYS A 130 -14.30 -28.72 2.71
C LYS A 130 -15.61 -29.05 3.46
N ALA A 131 -16.11 -28.15 4.28
CA ALA A 131 -17.34 -28.33 5.03
C ALA A 131 -18.54 -28.58 4.11
N VAL A 132 -18.71 -27.83 3.02
CA VAL A 132 -19.76 -28.04 2.02
C VAL A 132 -19.70 -29.47 1.44
N LYS A 133 -18.49 -29.92 1.12
CA LYS A 133 -18.26 -31.27 0.58
C LYS A 133 -18.57 -32.37 1.61
N ASP A 134 -17.96 -32.29 2.80
CA ASP A 134 -18.07 -33.34 3.82
C ASP A 134 -19.49 -33.46 4.38
N LEU A 135 -20.24 -32.37 4.45
CA LEU A 135 -21.64 -32.37 4.83
C LEU A 135 -22.58 -32.86 3.70
N GLY A 136 -22.04 -33.21 2.54
CA GLY A 136 -22.79 -33.69 1.39
C GLY A 136 -23.76 -32.65 0.80
N ILE A 137 -23.44 -31.37 0.92
CA ILE A 137 -24.25 -30.28 0.37
C ILE A 137 -24.08 -30.26 -1.14
N THR A 138 -25.10 -30.65 -1.87
CA THR A 138 -25.06 -30.66 -3.34
C THR A 138 -25.30 -29.25 -3.88
N LEU A 139 -24.34 -28.73 -4.62
CA LEU A 139 -24.43 -27.45 -5.33
C LEU A 139 -24.61 -27.69 -6.84
N THR A 140 -25.42 -26.87 -7.48
CA THR A 140 -25.68 -26.90 -8.93
C THR A 140 -24.64 -26.04 -9.70
N LYS A 141 -23.81 -25.33 -8.97
CA LYS A 141 -22.75 -24.46 -9.48
C LYS A 141 -21.46 -24.69 -8.69
N ASN A 142 -20.36 -24.22 -9.20
CA ASN A 142 -19.05 -24.31 -8.56
C ASN A 142 -18.74 -23.03 -7.77
N ALA A 143 -18.04 -23.21 -6.63
CA ALA A 143 -17.27 -22.16 -5.97
C ALA A 143 -15.78 -22.42 -6.20
N ARG A 144 -15.04 -21.41 -6.60
CA ARG A 144 -13.59 -21.46 -6.76
C ARG A 144 -12.92 -20.61 -5.70
N LEU A 145 -11.88 -21.16 -5.09
CA LEU A 145 -10.94 -20.38 -4.27
C LEU A 145 -9.68 -20.11 -5.11
N ILE A 146 -9.38 -18.85 -5.29
CA ILE A 146 -8.26 -18.35 -6.09
C ILE A 146 -7.26 -17.73 -5.11
N LEU A 147 -6.11 -18.39 -4.94
CA LEU A 147 -5.06 -17.99 -4.02
C LEU A 147 -3.92 -17.35 -4.80
N GLY A 148 -3.80 -16.04 -4.66
CA GLY A 148 -2.73 -15.23 -5.26
C GLY A 148 -1.42 -15.29 -4.48
N ALA A 149 -0.36 -14.73 -5.05
CA ALA A 149 0.95 -14.62 -4.43
C ALA A 149 1.71 -13.31 -4.80
N ASP A 150 0.98 -12.24 -5.13
CA ASP A 150 1.54 -10.93 -5.48
C ASP A 150 0.59 -9.77 -5.10
N GLU A 151 -0.37 -10.00 -4.21
CA GLU A 151 -1.36 -8.98 -3.79
C GLU A 151 -0.67 -7.79 -3.14
N GLU A 152 0.23 -8.05 -2.19
CA GLU A 152 0.98 -7.08 -1.39
C GLU A 152 1.98 -6.24 -2.21
N THR A 153 2.10 -6.51 -3.52
CA THR A 153 3.06 -5.82 -4.39
C THR A 153 2.37 -5.14 -5.58
N ALA A 154 1.70 -5.90 -6.46
CA ALA A 154 1.19 -5.35 -7.70
C ALA A 154 0.00 -6.13 -8.33
N CYS A 155 -0.56 -7.13 -7.67
CA CYS A 155 -1.70 -7.95 -8.11
C CYS A 155 -1.53 -8.57 -9.53
N ARG A 156 -0.28 -8.84 -9.97
CA ARG A 156 0.02 -9.43 -11.29
C ARG A 156 -0.46 -10.89 -11.40
N ASP A 157 -0.70 -11.54 -10.29
CA ASP A 157 -1.28 -12.87 -10.13
C ASP A 157 -2.75 -12.90 -10.57
N THR A 158 -3.58 -12.03 -10.02
CA THR A 158 -4.99 -11.89 -10.37
C THR A 158 -5.18 -11.31 -11.77
N GLU A 159 -4.37 -10.33 -12.19
CA GLU A 159 -4.32 -9.88 -13.59
C GLU A 159 -4.02 -11.04 -14.56
N TYR A 160 -3.01 -11.87 -14.24
CA TYR A 160 -2.69 -13.05 -15.03
C TYR A 160 -3.87 -14.03 -15.10
N TYR A 161 -4.50 -14.34 -13.95
CA TYR A 161 -5.60 -15.28 -13.88
C TYR A 161 -6.78 -14.84 -14.76
N TYR A 162 -7.28 -13.62 -14.53
CA TYR A 162 -8.43 -13.10 -15.26
C TYR A 162 -8.13 -12.69 -16.72
N SER A 163 -6.87 -12.61 -17.11
CA SER A 163 -6.52 -12.52 -18.53
C SER A 163 -6.79 -13.81 -19.31
N LYS A 164 -6.90 -14.96 -18.62
CA LYS A 164 -7.08 -16.29 -19.21
C LYS A 164 -8.43 -16.93 -18.90
N PHE A 165 -9.02 -16.61 -17.76
CA PHE A 165 -10.25 -17.21 -17.27
C PHE A 165 -11.31 -16.14 -17.01
N ALA A 166 -12.56 -16.48 -17.33
CA ALA A 166 -13.68 -15.58 -17.03
C ALA A 166 -13.94 -15.50 -15.53
N GLU A 167 -14.28 -14.31 -15.08
CA GLU A 167 -14.78 -14.08 -13.71
C GLU A 167 -16.09 -14.83 -13.47
N ALA A 168 -16.30 -15.28 -12.24
CA ALA A 168 -17.60 -15.77 -11.83
C ALA A 168 -18.60 -14.61 -11.70
N PRO A 169 -19.92 -14.88 -11.82
CA PRO A 169 -20.96 -13.86 -11.61
C PRO A 169 -20.90 -13.14 -10.27
N CYS A 170 -20.37 -13.82 -9.24
CA CYS A 170 -20.17 -13.27 -7.90
C CYS A 170 -18.73 -13.52 -7.47
N SER A 171 -18.13 -12.53 -6.79
CA SER A 171 -16.82 -12.67 -6.16
C SER A 171 -16.77 -11.92 -4.85
N PHE A 172 -15.98 -12.41 -3.89
CA PHE A 172 -15.62 -11.69 -2.67
C PHE A 172 -14.21 -12.09 -2.22
N SER A 173 -13.58 -11.21 -1.44
CA SER A 173 -12.35 -11.52 -0.70
C SER A 173 -12.66 -11.62 0.80
N PRO A 174 -12.13 -12.63 1.52
CA PRO A 174 -12.17 -12.68 2.97
C PRO A 174 -11.17 -11.75 3.64
N ASP A 175 -10.29 -11.14 2.86
CA ASP A 175 -9.27 -10.17 3.29
C ASP A 175 -9.89 -8.79 3.47
N ALA A 176 -10.76 -8.64 4.46
CA ALA A 176 -11.49 -7.41 4.70
C ALA A 176 -11.99 -7.33 6.15
N GLU A 177 -12.45 -6.14 6.55
CA GLU A 177 -13.21 -5.96 7.77
C GLU A 177 -14.65 -6.45 7.59
N TYR A 178 -15.22 -7.03 8.65
CA TYR A 178 -16.59 -7.54 8.66
C TYR A 178 -17.55 -6.50 9.24
N PRO A 179 -18.84 -6.47 8.83
CA PRO A 179 -19.56 -7.50 8.06
C PRO A 179 -19.24 -7.52 6.56
N LEU A 180 -18.92 -6.40 5.95
CA LEU A 180 -18.67 -6.29 4.51
C LEU A 180 -18.10 -4.94 4.15
N ILE A 181 -17.10 -4.91 3.28
CA ILE A 181 -16.65 -3.73 2.55
C ILE A 181 -17.17 -3.86 1.12
N ASN A 182 -18.05 -2.95 0.71
CA ASN A 182 -18.61 -2.87 -0.64
C ASN A 182 -18.24 -1.59 -1.39
N ILE A 183 -17.39 -0.76 -0.77
CA ILE A 183 -16.89 0.50 -1.32
C ILE A 183 -15.40 0.56 -1.05
N GLU A 184 -14.62 0.72 -2.10
CA GLU A 184 -13.18 0.89 -2.00
C GLU A 184 -12.75 2.09 -2.83
N LYS A 185 -11.97 2.98 -2.22
CA LYS A 185 -11.37 4.08 -2.97
C LYS A 185 -10.33 3.54 -3.94
N GLY A 186 -10.29 4.10 -5.11
CA GLY A 186 -9.17 3.91 -6.02
C GLY A 186 -7.89 4.55 -5.49
N GLY A 187 -6.82 4.45 -6.25
CA GLY A 187 -5.54 5.02 -5.84
C GLY A 187 -4.68 5.44 -7.03
N LEU A 188 -3.75 6.34 -6.74
CA LEU A 188 -2.65 6.66 -7.63
C LEU A 188 -1.34 6.56 -6.85
N TYR A 189 -0.57 5.51 -7.17
CA TYR A 189 0.77 5.29 -6.63
C TYR A 189 1.76 5.49 -7.76
N THR A 190 2.52 6.58 -7.72
CA THR A 190 3.40 6.90 -8.82
C THR A 190 4.67 7.61 -8.39
N LYS A 191 5.63 7.64 -9.29
CA LYS A 191 6.88 8.38 -9.16
C LYS A 191 6.83 9.63 -10.03
N TYR A 192 7.59 10.62 -9.63
CA TYR A 192 7.90 11.78 -10.47
C TYR A 192 9.39 12.10 -10.38
N SER A 193 9.92 12.76 -11.40
CA SER A 193 11.32 13.17 -11.44
C SER A 193 11.52 14.42 -12.29
N ALA A 194 12.62 15.11 -12.01
CA ALA A 194 13.14 16.17 -12.85
C ALA A 194 14.68 16.09 -12.87
N GLN A 195 15.29 16.54 -13.96
CA GLN A 195 16.73 16.54 -14.11
C GLN A 195 17.22 17.89 -14.64
N TRP A 196 18.38 18.32 -14.18
CA TRP A 196 19.05 19.55 -14.63
C TRP A 196 20.55 19.38 -14.56
N LYS A 197 21.28 20.32 -15.14
CA LYS A 197 22.73 20.39 -14.99
C LYS A 197 23.08 20.99 -13.63
N GLU A 198 24.11 20.45 -12.97
CA GLU A 198 24.60 21.01 -11.71
C GLU A 198 24.93 22.48 -11.89
N GLU A 199 24.40 23.31 -10.99
CA GLU A 199 24.67 24.74 -10.88
C GLU A 199 25.45 24.99 -9.60
N THR A 200 26.50 25.80 -9.71
CA THR A 200 27.45 26.05 -8.62
C THR A 200 27.29 27.42 -7.97
N ALA A 201 26.33 28.22 -8.43
CA ALA A 201 26.05 29.53 -7.84
C ALA A 201 25.59 29.40 -6.38
N LEU A 202 26.15 30.25 -5.52
CA LEU A 202 25.79 30.28 -4.10
C LEU A 202 24.84 31.45 -3.80
N PRO A 203 23.96 31.33 -2.82
CA PRO A 203 23.72 30.14 -1.98
C PRO A 203 22.85 29.08 -2.70
N ARG A 204 23.00 27.80 -2.34
CA ARG A 204 22.32 26.69 -3.00
C ARG A 204 21.88 25.60 -2.05
N LEU A 205 20.86 24.81 -2.47
CA LEU A 205 20.50 23.55 -1.87
C LEU A 205 21.39 22.43 -2.46
N ILE A 206 22.06 21.68 -1.61
CA ILE A 206 22.90 20.54 -2.00
C ILE A 206 22.08 19.26 -2.07
N SER A 207 21.23 19.02 -1.05
CA SER A 207 20.36 17.86 -0.98
C SER A 207 19.14 18.15 -0.13
N LEU A 208 18.03 17.46 -0.41
CA LEU A 208 16.87 17.35 0.46
C LEU A 208 16.28 15.96 0.30
N SER A 209 16.12 15.22 1.38
CA SER A 209 15.57 13.88 1.32
C SER A 209 14.68 13.57 2.53
N GLY A 210 13.70 12.69 2.32
CA GLY A 210 12.82 12.21 3.39
C GLY A 210 11.81 11.19 2.90
N GLY A 211 11.25 10.46 3.85
CA GLY A 211 10.30 9.39 3.61
C GLY A 211 10.97 8.04 3.29
N THR A 212 10.34 6.96 3.75
CA THR A 212 10.80 5.57 3.56
C THR A 212 9.83 4.75 2.73
N ALA A 213 8.55 5.10 2.76
CA ALA A 213 7.48 4.42 2.02
C ALA A 213 6.47 5.45 1.48
N GLY A 214 5.90 5.19 0.30
CA GLY A 214 4.96 6.11 -0.35
C GLY A 214 3.63 6.24 0.41
N ASN A 215 3.16 5.16 1.02
CA ASN A 215 1.91 5.07 1.76
C ASN A 215 2.00 5.48 3.24
N VAL A 216 3.13 6.10 3.65
CA VAL A 216 3.37 6.56 5.02
C VAL A 216 3.71 8.04 5.01
N VAL A 217 2.98 8.86 5.77
CA VAL A 217 3.33 10.26 6.04
C VAL A 217 4.66 10.30 6.79
N PRO A 218 5.73 10.94 6.24
CA PRO A 218 7.05 10.88 6.83
C PRO A 218 7.18 11.80 8.04
N ASN A 219 7.74 11.26 9.12
CA ASN A 219 8.05 12.02 10.33
C ASN A 219 9.47 12.60 10.33
N ARG A 220 10.28 12.34 9.31
CA ARG A 220 11.65 12.85 9.22
C ARG A 220 12.01 13.23 7.79
N ALA A 221 12.69 14.38 7.67
CA ALA A 221 13.33 14.81 6.43
C ALA A 221 14.59 15.61 6.76
N GLU A 222 15.55 15.64 5.82
CA GLU A 222 16.86 16.25 6.01
C GLU A 222 17.27 17.02 4.76
N ALA A 223 18.00 18.13 4.96
CA ALA A 223 18.56 18.92 3.86
C ALA A 223 19.96 19.44 4.19
N VAL A 224 20.73 19.72 3.15
CA VAL A 224 22.03 20.41 3.24
C VAL A 224 21.97 21.65 2.37
N VAL A 225 22.29 22.77 2.97
CA VAL A 225 22.37 24.11 2.32
C VAL A 225 23.79 24.62 2.36
N GLU A 226 24.25 25.27 1.28
CA GLU A 226 25.59 25.86 1.14
C GLU A 226 25.50 27.35 0.82
N GLY A 227 26.32 28.16 1.48
CA GLY A 227 26.51 29.59 1.16
C GLY A 227 25.57 30.55 1.86
N LEU A 228 24.78 30.11 2.86
CA LEU A 228 23.98 30.94 3.77
C LEU A 228 24.59 30.90 5.18
N SER A 229 24.35 31.95 5.96
CA SER A 229 24.68 31.93 7.39
C SER A 229 23.65 31.08 8.15
N GLY A 230 24.10 30.39 9.20
CA GLY A 230 23.21 29.58 10.06
C GLY A 230 22.13 30.42 10.74
N GLU A 231 22.33 31.74 10.93
CA GLU A 231 21.32 32.64 11.49
C GLU A 231 20.11 32.76 10.54
N ILE A 232 20.34 33.05 9.27
CA ILE A 232 19.28 33.15 8.24
C ILE A 232 18.48 31.84 8.16
N ILE A 233 19.17 30.70 8.14
CA ILE A 233 18.53 29.40 8.05
C ILE A 233 17.65 29.15 9.30
N ARG A 234 18.19 29.41 10.51
CA ARG A 234 17.43 29.21 11.76
C ARG A 234 16.20 30.12 11.84
N ASP A 235 16.26 31.34 11.38
CA ASP A 235 15.15 32.27 11.39
C ASP A 235 14.01 31.80 10.45
N ILE A 236 14.34 31.32 9.27
CA ILE A 236 13.38 30.76 8.33
C ILE A 236 12.78 29.45 8.88
N CYS A 237 13.63 28.57 9.41
CA CYS A 237 13.14 27.32 10.04
C CYS A 237 12.19 27.62 11.21
N ARG A 238 12.53 28.57 12.09
CA ARG A 238 11.66 28.99 13.21
C ARG A 238 10.33 29.55 12.73
N LYS A 239 10.32 30.37 11.68
CA LYS A 239 9.09 30.87 11.07
C LYS A 239 8.24 29.72 10.52
N THR A 240 8.85 28.79 9.78
CA THR A 240 8.18 27.63 9.23
C THR A 240 7.66 26.70 10.34
N GLU A 241 8.41 26.51 11.42
CA GLU A 241 7.98 25.73 12.59
C GLU A 241 6.70 26.30 13.22
N ASN A 242 6.64 27.64 13.40
CA ASN A 242 5.43 28.30 13.91
C ASN A 242 4.21 28.14 12.99
N GLU A 243 4.41 28.04 11.68
CA GLU A 243 3.35 27.88 10.69
C GLU A 243 2.89 26.44 10.51
N THR A 244 3.79 25.47 10.70
CA THR A 244 3.57 24.06 10.32
C THR A 244 3.54 23.09 11.50
N GLY A 245 4.09 23.48 12.64
CA GLY A 245 4.32 22.57 13.75
C GLY A 245 5.44 21.53 13.52
N ILE A 246 6.16 21.60 12.39
CA ILE A 246 7.33 20.78 12.15
C ILE A 246 8.51 21.32 12.95
N HIS A 247 9.13 20.48 13.75
CA HIS A 247 10.31 20.86 14.51
C HIS A 247 11.59 20.81 13.66
N PHE A 248 12.41 21.86 13.71
CA PHE A 248 13.65 21.94 12.94
C PHE A 248 14.89 22.02 13.85
N THR A 249 15.92 21.23 13.49
CA THR A 249 17.29 21.43 14.00
C THR A 249 18.21 21.87 12.88
N VAL A 250 19.13 22.81 13.18
CA VAL A 250 20.07 23.39 12.20
C VAL A 250 21.48 23.32 12.77
N GLU A 251 22.32 22.51 12.18
CA GLU A 251 23.66 22.20 12.64
C GLU A 251 24.71 22.50 11.55
N PRO A 252 25.89 23.01 11.91
CA PRO A 252 26.97 23.20 10.92
C PRO A 252 27.48 21.83 10.45
N VAL A 253 27.70 21.69 9.16
CA VAL A 253 28.43 20.54 8.62
C VAL A 253 29.91 20.81 8.81
N LEU A 254 30.59 20.00 9.62
CA LEU A 254 32.02 20.14 9.88
C LEU A 254 32.81 20.05 8.57
N PRO A 255 33.76 20.96 8.32
CA PRO A 255 34.50 20.98 7.07
C PRO A 255 35.31 19.69 6.90
N GLY A 256 35.02 18.95 5.83
CA GLY A 256 35.95 17.97 5.27
C GLY A 256 37.16 18.72 4.67
N VAL A 257 38.25 18.00 4.37
CA VAL A 257 39.61 18.49 4.01
C VAL A 257 39.70 19.44 2.81
N SER A 258 38.66 20.06 2.30
CA SER A 258 38.70 20.98 1.14
C SER A 258 38.42 22.42 1.57
N ALA A 259 39.46 23.23 1.55
CA ALA A 259 39.50 24.64 2.05
C ALA A 259 38.73 25.69 1.19
N ASN A 260 38.04 25.28 0.11
CA ASN A 260 37.37 26.19 -0.84
C ASN A 260 35.83 26.01 -0.92
N GLN A 261 35.20 25.34 0.04
CA GLN A 261 33.76 25.18 0.05
C GLN A 261 33.14 26.24 0.97
N GLY A 262 32.00 26.83 0.54
CA GLY A 262 31.21 27.73 1.36
C GLY A 262 30.71 27.05 2.65
N GLU A 263 30.26 27.86 3.60
CA GLU A 263 29.68 27.39 4.85
C GLU A 263 28.48 26.49 4.54
N ARG A 264 28.43 25.27 5.11
CA ARG A 264 27.36 24.29 4.91
C ARG A 264 26.59 24.03 6.20
N TRP A 265 25.29 23.89 6.06
CA TRP A 265 24.36 23.64 7.16
C TRP A 265 23.48 22.45 6.87
N PHE A 266 23.37 21.58 7.87
CA PHE A 266 22.46 20.46 7.89
C PHE A 266 21.17 20.89 8.59
N ILE A 267 20.03 20.63 7.96
CA ILE A 267 18.70 20.91 8.46
C ILE A 267 18.00 19.56 8.61
N ARG A 268 17.45 19.29 9.80
CA ARG A 268 16.56 18.16 10.04
C ARG A 268 15.19 18.67 10.40
N ALA A 269 14.18 18.15 9.73
CA ALA A 269 12.76 18.35 10.02
C ALA A 269 12.18 17.10 10.68
N THR A 270 11.43 17.30 11.76
CA THR A 270 10.77 16.23 12.51
C THR A 270 9.28 16.54 12.63
N GLY A 271 8.44 15.62 12.18
CA GLY A 271 6.98 15.66 12.21
C GLY A 271 6.39 14.45 12.90
N THR A 272 5.20 14.03 12.47
CA THR A 272 4.46 12.87 13.02
C THR A 272 4.06 11.95 11.89
N SER A 273 4.37 10.65 12.04
CA SER A 273 4.01 9.63 11.05
C SER A 273 2.59 9.14 11.25
N THR A 274 1.90 8.87 10.13
CA THR A 274 0.63 8.16 10.06
C THR A 274 0.50 7.47 8.72
N HIS A 275 -0.54 6.66 8.54
CA HIS A 275 -0.85 6.09 7.24
C HIS A 275 -1.33 7.18 6.26
N ALA A 276 -0.97 7.09 4.98
CA ALA A 276 -1.29 8.12 3.98
C ALA A 276 -2.79 8.23 3.65
N SER A 277 -3.63 7.27 4.07
CA SER A 277 -5.09 7.37 3.94
C SER A 277 -5.72 8.35 4.94
N THR A 278 -5.05 8.60 6.08
CA THR A 278 -5.49 9.56 7.11
C THR A 278 -4.41 10.62 7.38
N PRO A 279 -3.99 11.39 6.34
CA PRO A 279 -2.81 12.25 6.43
C PRO A 279 -2.95 13.39 7.44
N TRP A 280 -4.16 13.77 7.82
CA TRP A 280 -4.46 14.79 8.84
C TRP A 280 -4.15 14.35 10.28
N GLU A 281 -3.96 13.05 10.54
CA GLU A 281 -3.52 12.52 11.83
C GLU A 281 -2.00 12.61 12.01
N GLY A 282 -1.28 12.89 10.92
CA GLY A 282 0.16 13.07 10.90
C GLY A 282 0.59 14.53 10.69
N ASN A 283 1.91 14.72 10.59
CA ASN A 283 2.51 16.00 10.21
C ASN A 283 3.72 15.72 9.32
N ASN A 284 3.58 16.00 8.02
CA ASN A 284 4.52 15.60 6.97
C ASN A 284 5.83 16.41 7.02
N ALA A 285 6.91 15.81 7.52
CA ALA A 285 8.22 16.43 7.61
C ALA A 285 8.82 16.81 6.25
N VAL A 286 8.50 16.06 5.18
CA VAL A 286 9.00 16.33 3.82
C VAL A 286 8.40 17.62 3.30
N THR A 287 7.07 17.79 3.32
CA THR A 287 6.42 19.01 2.85
C THR A 287 6.76 20.22 3.73
N GLY A 288 6.93 20.02 5.04
CA GLY A 288 7.42 21.07 5.94
C GLY A 288 8.84 21.52 5.60
N LEU A 289 9.74 20.58 5.29
CA LEU A 289 11.11 20.91 4.90
C LEU A 289 11.18 21.56 3.51
N ILE A 290 10.37 21.10 2.54
CA ILE A 290 10.23 21.74 1.22
C ILE A 290 9.80 23.20 1.39
N LYS A 291 8.81 23.48 2.23
CA LYS A 291 8.33 24.85 2.53
C LYS A 291 9.46 25.72 3.12
N ALA A 292 10.22 25.18 4.07
CA ALA A 292 11.37 25.90 4.64
C ALA A 292 12.43 26.16 3.57
N ALA A 293 12.82 25.15 2.77
CA ALA A 293 13.83 25.26 1.74
C ALA A 293 13.44 26.24 0.62
N ALA A 294 12.17 26.23 0.19
CA ALA A 294 11.63 27.18 -0.78
C ALA A 294 11.61 28.63 -0.28
N SER A 295 11.62 28.84 1.04
CA SER A 295 11.67 30.17 1.66
C SER A 295 13.10 30.70 1.86
N LEU A 296 14.13 29.89 1.63
CA LEU A 296 15.52 30.30 1.73
C LEU A 296 15.90 31.23 0.55
N PRO A 297 16.72 32.28 0.77
CA PRO A 297 17.18 33.18 -0.28
C PRO A 297 18.30 32.52 -1.12
N LEU A 298 17.95 31.41 -1.81
CA LEU A 298 18.88 30.68 -2.65
C LEU A 298 19.06 31.40 -4.02
N SER A 299 20.15 31.09 -4.70
CA SER A 299 20.39 31.56 -6.07
C SER A 299 19.33 30.97 -7.01
N ASP A 300 18.90 31.77 -7.98
CA ASP A 300 17.98 31.30 -9.02
C ASP A 300 18.67 30.22 -9.87
N SER A 301 18.17 29.02 -9.77
CA SER A 301 18.67 27.83 -10.43
C SER A 301 17.53 26.96 -10.93
N ALA A 302 17.78 26.06 -11.88
CA ALA A 302 16.78 25.13 -12.35
C ALA A 302 16.27 24.25 -11.21
N GLY A 303 17.19 23.75 -10.36
CA GLY A 303 16.81 22.94 -9.20
C GLY A 303 15.96 23.69 -8.19
N PHE A 304 16.27 24.96 -7.91
CA PHE A 304 15.49 25.77 -6.97
C PHE A 304 14.09 26.13 -7.53
N ARG A 305 13.99 26.44 -8.83
CA ARG A 305 12.69 26.64 -9.48
C ARG A 305 11.82 25.38 -9.42
N THR A 306 12.39 24.21 -9.71
CA THR A 306 11.69 22.93 -9.61
C THR A 306 11.22 22.64 -8.17
N LEU A 307 12.05 22.94 -7.16
CA LEU A 307 11.65 22.81 -5.75
C LEU A 307 10.48 23.74 -5.39
N ASN A 308 10.50 24.99 -5.88
CA ASN A 308 9.40 25.93 -5.67
C ASN A 308 8.12 25.45 -6.37
N GLY A 309 8.19 24.95 -7.60
CA GLY A 309 7.05 24.33 -8.29
C GLY A 309 6.48 23.14 -7.51
N LEU A 310 7.36 22.30 -6.95
CA LEU A 310 6.91 21.18 -6.09
C LEU A 310 6.21 21.69 -4.82
N ALA A 311 6.72 22.75 -4.19
CA ALA A 311 6.11 23.38 -3.02
C ALA A 311 4.73 23.98 -3.32
N GLU A 312 4.52 24.48 -4.55
CA GLU A 312 3.22 25.01 -5.01
C GLU A 312 2.20 23.90 -5.32
N ILE A 313 2.66 22.75 -5.82
CA ILE A 313 1.79 21.60 -6.12
C ILE A 313 1.39 20.87 -4.83
N PHE A 314 2.33 20.71 -3.90
CA PHE A 314 2.15 19.99 -2.64
C PHE A 314 2.46 20.89 -1.43
N PRO A 315 1.68 21.97 -1.23
CA PRO A 315 1.91 22.84 -0.07
C PRO A 315 1.61 22.05 1.21
N HIS A 316 2.34 22.40 2.27
CA HIS A 316 2.18 21.73 3.56
C HIS A 316 0.74 21.85 4.07
N ASN A 317 0.17 20.73 4.53
CA ASN A 317 -1.23 20.57 4.97
C ASN A 317 -2.30 20.61 3.88
N ASP A 318 -1.94 20.62 2.59
CA ASP A 318 -2.92 20.32 1.53
C ASP A 318 -3.06 18.79 1.35
N TYR A 319 -3.84 18.17 2.21
CA TYR A 319 -4.10 16.73 2.19
C TYR A 319 -5.02 16.30 1.05
N TYR A 320 -5.69 17.23 0.40
CA TYR A 320 -6.79 16.96 -0.53
C TYR A 320 -6.47 17.29 -1.99
N GLY A 321 -5.25 17.79 -2.25
CA GLY A 321 -4.78 18.11 -3.60
C GLY A 321 -5.48 19.34 -4.20
N VAL A 322 -5.84 20.32 -3.38
CA VAL A 322 -6.46 21.57 -3.83
C VAL A 322 -5.50 22.34 -4.72
N ALA A 323 -4.25 22.50 -4.30
CA ALA A 323 -3.22 23.22 -5.04
C ALA A 323 -2.78 22.46 -6.31
N ALA A 324 -2.86 21.14 -6.30
CA ALA A 324 -2.63 20.30 -7.46
C ALA A 324 -3.79 20.30 -8.46
N GLY A 325 -4.97 20.88 -8.10
CA GLY A 325 -6.15 20.95 -8.95
C GLY A 325 -6.95 19.66 -9.08
N VAL A 326 -6.73 18.69 -8.17
CA VAL A 326 -7.38 17.36 -8.21
C VAL A 326 -8.35 17.11 -7.05
N ALA A 327 -8.62 18.10 -6.21
CA ALA A 327 -9.50 17.95 -5.06
C ALA A 327 -10.91 17.53 -5.49
N GLN A 328 -11.38 16.42 -4.96
CA GLN A 328 -12.68 15.82 -5.28
C GLN A 328 -13.32 15.20 -4.03
N LYS A 329 -14.63 15.11 -4.06
CA LYS A 329 -15.44 14.48 -3.01
C LYS A 329 -16.75 13.96 -3.59
N ASP A 330 -17.19 12.79 -3.14
CA ASP A 330 -18.57 12.32 -3.30
C ASP A 330 -19.21 11.96 -1.95
N GLU A 331 -20.52 11.70 -1.97
CA GLU A 331 -21.28 11.42 -0.74
C GLU A 331 -21.07 9.98 -0.23
N ILE A 332 -20.62 9.07 -1.09
CA ILE A 332 -20.49 7.64 -0.79
C ILE A 332 -19.10 7.32 -0.25
N SER A 333 -18.06 7.68 -1.00
CA SER A 333 -16.67 7.34 -0.66
C SER A 333 -15.87 8.50 -0.03
N GLY A 334 -16.46 9.70 0.08
CA GLY A 334 -15.86 10.84 0.76
C GLY A 334 -14.82 11.58 -0.07
N VAL A 335 -13.78 12.11 0.57
CA VAL A 335 -12.79 13.02 -0.04
C VAL A 335 -11.60 12.28 -0.65
N LEU A 336 -11.01 12.88 -1.70
CA LEU A 336 -9.70 12.51 -2.22
C LEU A 336 -8.62 12.85 -1.18
N THR A 337 -7.61 12.00 -1.05
CA THR A 337 -6.35 12.36 -0.37
C THR A 337 -5.19 12.33 -1.36
N LEU A 338 -4.24 13.25 -1.22
CA LEU A 338 -3.04 13.36 -2.04
C LEU A 338 -1.85 13.76 -1.19
N GLY A 339 -0.73 13.06 -1.35
CA GLY A 339 0.50 13.40 -0.66
C GLY A 339 1.75 13.05 -1.47
N THR A 340 2.81 13.85 -1.28
CA THR A 340 4.17 13.48 -1.63
C THR A 340 4.89 13.07 -0.36
N ASN A 341 5.13 11.76 -0.20
CA ASN A 341 5.62 11.18 1.04
C ASN A 341 7.10 10.74 0.96
N MET A 342 7.66 10.73 -0.23
CA MET A 342 9.09 10.48 -0.45
C MET A 342 9.63 11.50 -1.43
N VAL A 343 10.74 12.13 -1.08
CA VAL A 343 11.47 13.06 -1.95
C VAL A 343 12.98 12.85 -1.77
N ASP A 344 13.69 12.87 -2.87
CA ASP A 344 15.14 12.89 -2.95
C ASP A 344 15.55 13.95 -3.98
N TYR A 345 16.04 15.09 -3.50
CA TYR A 345 16.60 16.18 -4.27
C TYR A 345 18.12 16.13 -4.19
N GLN A 346 18.78 16.21 -5.32
CA GLN A 346 20.23 16.30 -5.46
C GLN A 346 20.60 17.48 -6.35
N VAL A 347 21.88 17.83 -6.41
CA VAL A 347 22.37 18.97 -7.22
C VAL A 347 22.10 18.85 -8.72
N THR A 348 21.69 17.68 -9.21
CA THR A 348 21.43 17.39 -10.64
C THR A 348 20.03 16.88 -10.93
N GLY A 349 19.18 16.72 -9.93
CA GLY A 349 17.85 16.20 -10.14
C GLY A 349 17.03 16.05 -8.87
N LEU A 350 15.76 15.72 -9.08
CA LEU A 350 14.77 15.47 -8.05
C LEU A 350 14.01 14.22 -8.44
N MET A 351 13.69 13.38 -7.46
CA MET A 351 12.71 12.30 -7.58
C MET A 351 11.83 12.25 -6.34
N GLY A 352 10.61 11.76 -6.52
CA GLY A 352 9.69 11.55 -5.42
C GLY A 352 8.59 10.56 -5.74
N LYS A 353 7.74 10.29 -4.74
CA LYS A 353 6.57 9.40 -4.87
C LYS A 353 5.32 10.11 -4.39
N ILE A 354 4.25 9.85 -5.12
CA ILE A 354 2.89 10.30 -4.82
C ILE A 354 2.09 9.09 -4.34
N ASP A 355 1.32 9.30 -3.28
CA ASP A 355 0.23 8.44 -2.83
C ASP A 355 -1.07 9.23 -2.84
N SER A 356 -2.14 8.63 -3.36
CA SER A 356 -3.47 9.23 -3.36
C SER A 356 -4.54 8.17 -3.20
N ARG A 357 -5.59 8.48 -2.43
CA ARG A 357 -6.83 7.71 -2.35
C ARG A 357 -7.92 8.47 -3.08
N ALA A 358 -8.47 7.84 -4.11
CA ALA A 358 -9.35 8.45 -5.08
C ALA A 358 -10.82 8.06 -4.81
N PRO A 359 -11.75 9.03 -4.62
CA PRO A 359 -13.17 8.75 -4.43
C PRO A 359 -13.81 8.18 -5.71
N LEU A 360 -15.05 7.68 -5.60
CA LEU A 360 -15.79 7.08 -6.72
C LEU A 360 -15.97 8.01 -7.93
N CYS A 361 -16.00 9.31 -7.70
CA CYS A 361 -16.09 10.31 -8.77
C CYS A 361 -14.76 10.58 -9.49
N ALA A 362 -13.64 10.06 -8.98
CA ALA A 362 -12.33 10.24 -9.60
C ALA A 362 -12.13 9.33 -10.80
N SER A 363 -11.46 9.86 -11.81
CA SER A 363 -11.12 9.15 -13.04
C SER A 363 -9.72 9.52 -13.51
N LYS A 364 -9.25 8.79 -14.53
CA LYS A 364 -7.99 9.13 -15.20
C LYS A 364 -7.97 10.59 -15.66
N GLU A 365 -9.07 11.06 -16.28
CA GLU A 365 -9.17 12.37 -16.91
C GLU A 365 -9.18 13.51 -15.90
N ASN A 366 -9.91 13.34 -14.78
CA ASN A 366 -10.10 14.41 -13.80
C ASN A 366 -9.09 14.37 -12.63
N MET A 367 -8.23 13.37 -12.58
CA MET A 367 -7.21 13.22 -11.55
C MET A 367 -5.81 12.98 -12.13
N LEU A 368 -5.56 11.84 -12.79
CA LEU A 368 -4.21 11.48 -13.26
C LEU A 368 -3.70 12.47 -14.32
N ASP A 369 -4.52 12.78 -15.33
CA ASP A 369 -4.12 13.66 -16.42
C ASP A 369 -3.98 15.12 -15.93
N VAL A 370 -4.81 15.57 -14.99
CA VAL A 370 -4.69 16.90 -14.37
C VAL A 370 -3.40 17.01 -13.56
N LEU A 371 -3.12 16.03 -12.71
CA LEU A 371 -1.90 16.03 -11.89
C LEU A 371 -0.64 15.95 -12.77
N ARG A 372 -0.65 15.14 -13.82
CA ARG A 372 0.43 15.06 -14.80
C ARG A 372 0.68 16.42 -15.46
N ALA A 373 -0.36 17.06 -15.98
CA ALA A 373 -0.24 18.37 -16.60
C ALA A 373 0.28 19.45 -15.63
N ARG A 374 -0.12 19.36 -14.35
CA ARG A 374 0.34 20.30 -13.31
C ARG A 374 1.82 20.12 -12.99
N LEU A 375 2.32 18.86 -12.92
CA LEU A 375 3.73 18.55 -12.74
C LEU A 375 4.56 18.95 -13.96
N ASP A 376 4.08 18.64 -15.17
CA ASP A 376 4.76 18.98 -16.44
C ASP A 376 4.95 20.51 -16.58
N ALA A 377 4.00 21.31 -16.11
CA ALA A 377 4.09 22.77 -16.14
C ALA A 377 5.27 23.30 -15.31
N GLU A 378 5.71 22.58 -14.28
CA GLU A 378 6.88 22.90 -13.44
C GLU A 378 8.15 22.16 -13.88
N GLY A 379 8.11 21.49 -15.04
CA GLY A 379 9.24 20.70 -15.54
C GLY A 379 9.49 19.39 -14.77
N ILE A 380 8.49 18.91 -14.03
CA ILE A 380 8.53 17.66 -13.28
C ILE A 380 7.76 16.60 -14.06
N GLN A 381 8.41 15.51 -14.41
CA GLN A 381 7.80 14.43 -15.19
C GLN A 381 7.28 13.32 -14.28
N MET A 382 6.00 13.00 -14.42
CA MET A 382 5.41 11.80 -13.84
C MET A 382 5.86 10.57 -14.64
N ASP A 383 6.05 9.44 -13.96
CA ASP A 383 6.35 8.16 -14.63
C ASP A 383 5.33 7.91 -15.75
N PRO A 384 5.76 7.69 -17.00
CA PRO A 384 4.84 7.47 -18.12
C PRO A 384 3.97 6.22 -17.96
N GLU A 385 4.44 5.22 -17.21
CA GLU A 385 3.67 4.00 -16.92
C GLU A 385 2.67 4.15 -15.76
N SER A 386 2.55 5.37 -15.20
CA SER A 386 1.60 5.64 -14.11
C SER A 386 0.18 5.31 -14.51
N ARG A 387 -0.47 4.50 -13.68
CA ARG A 387 -1.88 4.11 -13.82
C ARG A 387 -2.60 4.40 -12.52
N MET A 388 -3.85 4.75 -12.66
CA MET A 388 -4.77 4.89 -11.54
C MET A 388 -5.51 3.57 -11.36
N THR A 389 -5.49 3.02 -10.15
CA THR A 389 -6.43 1.97 -9.77
C THR A 389 -7.81 2.60 -9.65
N PRO A 390 -8.80 2.13 -10.42
CA PRO A 390 -10.14 2.69 -10.35
C PRO A 390 -10.78 2.40 -8.98
N PRO A 391 -11.62 3.30 -8.46
CA PRO A 391 -12.41 3.00 -7.29
C PRO A 391 -13.47 1.94 -7.59
N HIS A 392 -13.87 1.19 -6.56
CA HIS A 392 -14.85 0.12 -6.67
C HIS A 392 -16.06 0.35 -5.77
N HIS A 393 -17.26 0.03 -6.27
CA HIS A 393 -18.49 0.09 -5.49
C HIS A 393 -19.49 -0.94 -5.97
N VAL A 394 -19.91 -1.81 -5.07
CA VAL A 394 -21.06 -2.69 -5.27
C VAL A 394 -22.24 -2.13 -4.48
N PRO A 395 -23.34 -1.69 -5.13
CA PRO A 395 -24.50 -1.17 -4.42
C PRO A 395 -25.05 -2.13 -3.37
N GLU A 396 -25.44 -1.59 -2.23
CA GLU A 396 -25.91 -2.37 -1.07
C GLU A 396 -27.15 -3.24 -1.38
N ASP A 397 -28.02 -2.77 -2.29
CA ASP A 397 -29.25 -3.45 -2.70
C ASP A 397 -29.01 -4.69 -3.61
N LYS A 398 -27.78 -4.96 -4.00
CA LYS A 398 -27.46 -6.14 -4.81
C LYS A 398 -27.74 -7.45 -4.04
N PRO A 399 -28.37 -8.45 -4.68
CA PRO A 399 -28.73 -9.70 -4.03
C PRO A 399 -27.55 -10.42 -3.34
N PHE A 400 -26.36 -10.36 -3.94
CA PHE A 400 -25.16 -10.98 -3.37
C PHE A 400 -24.69 -10.26 -2.09
N VAL A 401 -24.68 -8.92 -2.10
CA VAL A 401 -24.37 -8.10 -0.90
C VAL A 401 -25.34 -8.42 0.23
N GLN A 402 -26.66 -8.46 -0.05
CA GLN A 402 -27.68 -8.80 0.93
C GLN A 402 -27.51 -10.24 1.46
N THR A 403 -27.07 -11.17 0.61
CA THR A 403 -26.78 -12.54 1.03
C THR A 403 -25.62 -12.60 2.01
N LEU A 404 -24.52 -11.89 1.73
CA LEU A 404 -23.34 -11.82 2.61
C LEU A 404 -23.70 -11.21 3.97
N LEU A 405 -24.42 -10.08 3.98
CA LEU A 405 -24.90 -9.43 5.20
C LEU A 405 -25.80 -10.38 6.03
N SER A 406 -26.75 -11.04 5.38
CA SER A 406 -27.63 -12.01 6.06
C SER A 406 -26.84 -13.20 6.64
N CYS A 407 -25.81 -13.68 5.96
CA CYS A 407 -24.92 -14.72 6.50
C CYS A 407 -24.18 -14.23 7.75
N TYR A 408 -23.67 -13.00 7.73
CA TYR A 408 -23.02 -12.41 8.88
C TYR A 408 -23.96 -12.27 10.08
N GLU A 409 -25.14 -11.71 9.88
CA GLU A 409 -26.17 -11.58 10.91
C GLU A 409 -26.55 -12.93 11.55
N GLN A 410 -26.67 -13.99 10.74
CA GLN A 410 -26.96 -15.34 11.24
C GLN A 410 -25.84 -15.90 12.13
N VAL A 411 -24.59 -15.53 11.85
CA VAL A 411 -23.41 -16.03 12.60
C VAL A 411 -23.22 -15.22 13.88
N MET A 412 -23.29 -13.89 13.78
CA MET A 412 -22.95 -12.98 14.87
C MET A 412 -24.15 -12.61 15.74
N GLY A 413 -25.36 -12.69 15.21
CA GLY A 413 -26.59 -12.35 15.94
C GLY A 413 -26.90 -10.85 16.01
N GLU A 414 -26.25 -10.07 15.15
CA GLU A 414 -26.41 -8.61 15.04
C GLU A 414 -26.58 -8.23 13.56
#